data_64913c81153696db566b998a8a70f216
#
_entry.id   64913c81153696db566b998a8a70f216
#
_cell.length_a   1.000
_cell.length_b   1.000
_cell.length_c   1.000
_cell.angle_alpha   90.00
_cell.angle_beta   90.00
_cell.angle_gamma   90.00
#
_symmetry.space_group_name_H-M   'P 1'
#
loop_
_entity.id
_entity.type
_entity.pdbx_description
1 polymer ?
#
loop_
_entity_poly.entity_id
_entity_poly.type
_entity_poly.pdbx_seq_one_letter_code
_entity_poly.pdbx_strand_id
1 'polypeptide(L)'
;IGYMIQQSLTNRLRKEGLDRCVVTVLTQVIVDKHDKAFSNPTKPIGPFFTREEAERFRQEKGWHIAEDSHRGYRRVVASPNPLKIVEERAVKTLLEAGGIVIAAGGGGIPVVMKEDGDLEGVDVVIDKDLASAVLARDIKAHCLIMLTGVEHVFLNFKQPNEQALSRLTVKEAQKY
;
A
#
# COMPACT_ATOMS: atom_id res chain seq x y z
N ILE A 1 5.58 11.92 6.28
CA ILE A 1 4.96 10.96 7.21
C ILE A 1 6.04 10.13 7.90
N GLY A 2 6.99 9.47 7.21
CA GLY A 2 8.04 8.65 7.79
C GLY A 2 8.81 9.34 8.92
N TYR A 3 9.25 10.58 8.70
CA TYR A 3 9.90 11.39 9.74
C TYR A 3 9.05 11.55 11.01
N MET A 4 7.77 11.87 10.86
CA MET A 4 6.88 12.07 12.03
C MET A 4 6.73 10.79 12.85
N ILE A 5 6.56 9.65 12.18
CA ILE A 5 6.46 8.34 12.84
C ILE A 5 7.78 8.01 13.52
N GLN A 6 8.90 8.16 12.82
CA GLN A 6 10.24 7.90 13.34
C GLN A 6 10.51 8.73 14.61
N GLN A 7 10.26 10.03 14.59
CA GLN A 7 10.47 10.91 15.72
C GLN A 7 9.58 10.53 16.90
N SER A 8 8.28 10.33 16.68
CA SER A 8 7.33 9.97 17.73
C SER A 8 7.69 8.63 18.39
N LEU A 9 8.02 7.63 17.58
CA LEU A 9 8.39 6.30 18.05
C LEU A 9 9.72 6.33 18.82
N THR A 10 10.73 7.03 18.30
CA THR A 10 12.02 7.21 19.00
C THR A 10 11.83 7.86 20.37
N ASN A 11 11.01 8.91 20.44
CA ASN A 11 10.72 9.58 21.72
C ASN A 11 9.97 8.67 22.70
N ARG A 12 9.04 7.86 22.19
CA ARG A 12 8.33 6.90 23.03
C ARG A 12 9.24 5.82 23.59
N LEU A 13 10.08 5.22 22.74
CA LEU A 13 11.03 4.19 23.14
C LEU A 13 11.99 4.70 24.22
N ARG A 14 12.53 5.91 24.07
CA ARG A 14 13.39 6.54 25.07
C ARG A 14 12.69 6.71 26.43
N LYS A 15 11.43 7.13 26.43
CA LYS A 15 10.63 7.27 27.65
C LYS A 15 10.39 5.94 28.36
N GLU A 16 10.31 4.85 27.60
CA GLU A 16 10.17 3.48 28.13
C GLU A 16 11.53 2.83 28.48
N GLY A 17 12.64 3.54 28.34
CA GLY A 17 13.98 3.00 28.61
C GLY A 17 14.44 1.97 27.58
N LEU A 18 13.82 1.93 26.39
CA LEU A 18 14.17 1.00 25.32
C LEU A 18 15.16 1.65 24.35
N ASP A 19 16.37 1.09 24.28
CA ASP A 19 17.38 1.52 23.32
C ASP A 19 17.21 0.77 21.99
N ARG A 20 16.43 1.36 21.11
CA ARG A 20 16.17 0.83 19.77
C ARG A 20 16.34 1.94 18.73
N CYS A 21 17.09 1.64 17.68
CA CYS A 21 17.22 2.52 16.53
C CYS A 21 15.93 2.46 15.67
N VAL A 22 15.35 3.62 15.36
CA VAL A 22 14.22 3.73 14.44
C VAL A 22 14.67 4.42 13.17
N VAL A 23 14.48 3.81 12.01
CA VAL A 23 14.96 4.31 10.71
C VAL A 23 13.83 4.31 9.69
N THR A 24 13.70 5.40 8.95
CA THR A 24 12.82 5.46 7.77
C THR A 24 13.66 5.19 6.52
N VAL A 25 13.26 4.18 5.76
CA VAL A 25 13.86 3.83 4.48
C VAL A 25 12.95 4.31 3.36
N LEU A 26 13.48 5.14 2.46
CA LEU A 26 12.82 5.45 1.20
C LEU A 26 12.69 4.14 0.43
N THR A 27 11.50 3.83 -0.06
CA THR A 27 11.18 2.51 -0.60
C THR A 27 10.69 2.62 -2.03
N GLN A 28 11.39 1.99 -2.96
CA GLN A 28 11.00 1.84 -4.36
C GLN A 28 10.39 0.46 -4.58
N VAL A 29 9.35 0.39 -5.41
CA VAL A 29 8.60 -0.84 -5.67
C VAL A 29 8.56 -1.11 -7.16
N ILE A 30 9.18 -2.22 -7.57
CA ILE A 30 9.18 -2.64 -8.96
C ILE A 30 7.79 -3.15 -9.34
N VAL A 31 7.29 -2.66 -10.47
CA VAL A 31 6.05 -3.11 -11.11
C VAL A 31 6.30 -3.55 -12.54
N ASP A 32 5.43 -4.38 -13.09
CA ASP A 32 5.47 -4.76 -14.50
C ASP A 32 4.90 -3.64 -15.37
N LYS A 33 5.69 -3.12 -16.30
CA LYS A 33 5.24 -2.09 -17.27
C LYS A 33 4.06 -2.52 -18.14
N HIS A 34 3.81 -3.82 -18.24
CA HIS A 34 2.71 -4.42 -19.00
C HIS A 34 1.51 -4.83 -18.13
N ASP A 35 1.52 -4.49 -16.84
CA ASP A 35 0.38 -4.79 -15.96
C ASP A 35 -0.91 -4.17 -16.52
N LYS A 36 -1.99 -4.96 -16.53
CA LYS A 36 -3.31 -4.56 -17.05
C LYS A 36 -3.89 -3.33 -16.32
N ALA A 37 -3.45 -3.07 -15.10
CA ALA A 37 -3.85 -1.90 -14.32
C ALA A 37 -3.54 -0.58 -15.04
N PHE A 38 -2.49 -0.51 -15.87
CA PHE A 38 -2.18 0.69 -16.65
C PHE A 38 -3.29 1.06 -17.64
N SER A 39 -3.96 0.05 -18.21
CA SER A 39 -5.08 0.24 -19.15
C SER A 39 -6.45 0.37 -18.46
N ASN A 40 -6.53 0.03 -17.16
CA ASN A 40 -7.77 0.03 -16.39
C ASN A 40 -7.57 0.64 -14.99
N PRO A 41 -7.51 1.99 -14.88
CA PRO A 41 -7.34 2.68 -13.62
C PRO A 41 -8.53 2.45 -12.68
N THR A 42 -8.28 1.89 -11.49
CA THR A 42 -9.33 1.58 -10.50
C THR A 42 -9.02 2.06 -9.08
N LYS A 43 -7.77 2.47 -8.79
CA LYS A 43 -7.37 2.88 -7.44
C LYS A 43 -7.84 4.29 -7.12
N PRO A 44 -8.78 4.49 -6.17
CA PRO A 44 -9.26 5.82 -5.81
C PRO A 44 -8.18 6.60 -5.05
N ILE A 45 -7.96 7.85 -5.45
CA ILE A 45 -7.01 8.78 -4.80
C ILE A 45 -7.65 10.16 -4.59
N GLY A 46 -7.03 10.96 -3.74
CA GLY A 46 -7.41 12.36 -3.52
C GLY A 46 -8.75 12.52 -2.77
N PRO A 47 -9.29 13.73 -2.75
CA PRO A 47 -10.56 14.05 -2.09
C PRO A 47 -11.77 13.50 -2.83
N PHE A 48 -12.94 13.58 -2.17
CA PHE A 48 -14.22 13.33 -2.81
C PHE A 48 -14.70 14.56 -3.57
N PHE A 49 -15.29 14.34 -4.72
CA PHE A 49 -15.88 15.34 -5.60
C PHE A 49 -17.39 15.15 -5.71
N THR A 50 -18.12 16.24 -5.97
CA THR A 50 -19.50 16.17 -6.43
C THR A 50 -19.56 15.60 -7.86
N ARG A 51 -20.76 15.29 -8.35
CA ARG A 51 -20.95 14.83 -9.73
C ARG A 51 -20.55 15.90 -10.75
N GLU A 52 -20.88 17.16 -10.48
CA GLU A 52 -20.55 18.30 -11.34
C GLU A 52 -19.04 18.53 -11.41
N GLU A 53 -18.36 18.49 -10.27
CA GLU A 53 -16.90 18.63 -10.20
C GLU A 53 -16.20 17.46 -10.91
N ALA A 54 -16.70 16.23 -10.73
CA ALA A 54 -16.18 15.05 -11.40
C ALA A 54 -16.26 15.18 -12.92
N GLU A 55 -17.42 15.62 -13.44
CA GLU A 55 -17.60 15.81 -14.88
C GLU A 55 -16.69 16.92 -15.44
N ARG A 56 -16.60 18.04 -14.73
CA ARG A 56 -15.67 19.12 -15.09
C ARG A 56 -14.23 18.64 -15.15
N PHE A 57 -13.74 17.88 -14.14
CA PHE A 57 -12.37 17.39 -14.16
C PHE A 57 -12.09 16.30 -15.22
N ARG A 58 -13.09 15.51 -15.61
CA ARG A 58 -12.99 14.62 -16.75
C ARG A 58 -12.74 15.40 -18.04
N GLN A 59 -13.49 16.50 -18.25
CA GLN A 59 -13.40 17.33 -19.46
C GLN A 59 -12.14 18.18 -19.48
N GLU A 60 -11.83 18.88 -18.40
CA GLU A 60 -10.71 19.84 -18.33
C GLU A 60 -9.34 19.17 -18.20
N LYS A 61 -9.27 18.04 -17.46
CA LYS A 61 -8.01 17.40 -17.08
C LYS A 61 -7.82 16.00 -17.64
N GLY A 62 -8.83 15.43 -18.31
CA GLY A 62 -8.79 14.07 -18.79
C GLY A 62 -8.67 13.01 -17.67
N TRP A 63 -9.10 13.33 -16.45
CA TRP A 63 -8.98 12.40 -15.35
C TRP A 63 -9.96 11.24 -15.44
N HIS A 64 -9.48 10.05 -15.14
CA HIS A 64 -10.36 8.94 -14.84
C HIS A 64 -10.98 9.15 -13.45
N ILE A 65 -12.30 9.15 -13.37
CA ILE A 65 -13.04 9.38 -12.11
C ILE A 65 -14.13 8.32 -11.98
N ALA A 66 -14.24 7.71 -10.83
CA ALA A 66 -15.27 6.72 -10.49
C ALA A 66 -15.99 7.10 -9.20
N GLU A 67 -17.20 6.60 -9.03
CA GLU A 67 -17.92 6.67 -7.77
C GLU A 67 -17.25 5.77 -6.73
N ASP A 68 -17.08 6.28 -5.50
CA ASP A 68 -16.46 5.55 -4.41
C ASP A 68 -17.44 5.35 -3.25
N SER A 69 -18.00 4.14 -3.18
CA SER A 69 -18.78 3.64 -2.03
C SER A 69 -19.95 4.55 -1.62
N HIS A 70 -20.66 5.15 -2.57
CA HIS A 70 -21.78 6.10 -2.36
C HIS A 70 -21.42 7.35 -1.54
N ARG A 71 -20.11 7.69 -1.42
CA ARG A 71 -19.61 8.88 -0.72
C ARG A 71 -19.31 10.04 -1.65
N GLY A 72 -19.43 9.84 -2.96
CA GLY A 72 -19.10 10.80 -4.00
C GLY A 72 -18.12 10.21 -5.01
N TYR A 73 -17.51 11.08 -5.80
CA TYR A 73 -16.62 10.71 -6.89
C TYR A 73 -15.16 10.95 -6.51
N ARG A 74 -14.27 10.08 -6.96
CA ARG A 74 -12.82 10.24 -6.77
C ARG A 74 -12.06 10.00 -8.06
N ARG A 75 -10.91 10.68 -8.20
CA ARG A 75 -9.96 10.32 -9.24
C ARG A 75 -9.50 8.87 -9.02
N VAL A 76 -9.45 8.09 -10.10
CA VAL A 76 -8.87 6.75 -10.09
C VAL A 76 -7.61 6.73 -10.95
N VAL A 77 -6.61 6.00 -10.48
CA VAL A 77 -5.33 5.81 -11.16
C VAL A 77 -5.01 4.33 -11.27
N ALA A 78 -4.04 4.02 -12.13
CA ALA A 78 -3.52 2.65 -12.22
C ALA A 78 -2.91 2.22 -10.88
N SER A 79 -3.10 0.95 -10.52
CA SER A 79 -2.50 0.34 -9.33
C SER A 79 -1.98 -1.04 -9.68
N PRO A 80 -0.81 -1.12 -10.35
CA PRO A 80 -0.20 -2.38 -10.73
C PRO A 80 0.24 -3.17 -9.49
N ASN A 81 0.36 -4.49 -9.66
CA ASN A 81 0.81 -5.35 -8.58
C ASN A 81 2.29 -5.12 -8.27
N PRO A 82 2.66 -4.97 -7.00
CA PRO A 82 4.06 -4.89 -6.59
C PRO A 82 4.75 -6.23 -6.81
N LEU A 83 5.90 -6.21 -7.48
CA LEU A 83 6.70 -7.41 -7.74
C LEU A 83 7.81 -7.59 -6.71
N LYS A 84 8.52 -6.51 -6.40
CA LYS A 84 9.70 -6.51 -5.53
C LYS A 84 9.93 -5.15 -4.90
N ILE A 85 10.45 -5.16 -3.68
CA ILE A 85 10.97 -3.97 -3.00
C ILE A 85 12.46 -3.84 -3.31
N VAL A 86 12.89 -2.70 -3.85
CA VAL A 86 14.31 -2.49 -4.23
C VAL A 86 15.21 -2.53 -3.00
N GLU A 87 14.79 -1.89 -1.92
CA GLU A 87 15.54 -1.76 -0.67
C GLU A 87 15.38 -2.94 0.30
N GLU A 88 14.81 -4.06 -0.15
CA GLU A 88 14.59 -5.28 0.67
C GLU A 88 15.82 -5.67 1.50
N ARG A 89 16.99 -5.71 0.86
CA ARG A 89 18.26 -6.08 1.51
C ARG A 89 18.64 -5.10 2.63
N ALA A 90 18.47 -3.80 2.39
CA ALA A 90 18.76 -2.77 3.38
C ALA A 90 17.81 -2.88 4.58
N VAL A 91 16.50 -3.06 4.32
CA VAL A 91 15.49 -3.28 5.37
C VAL A 91 15.86 -4.50 6.21
N LYS A 92 16.19 -5.62 5.58
CA LYS A 92 16.58 -6.86 6.26
C LYS A 92 17.80 -6.66 7.15
N THR A 93 18.85 -6.02 6.64
CA THR A 93 20.07 -5.74 7.41
C THR A 93 19.80 -4.88 8.65
N LEU A 94 18.96 -3.86 8.51
CA LEU A 94 18.58 -3.00 9.64
C LEU A 94 17.77 -3.76 10.71
N LEU A 95 16.86 -4.65 10.28
CA LEU A 95 16.10 -5.52 11.19
C LEU A 95 16.99 -6.51 11.92
N GLU A 96 17.93 -7.15 11.22
CA GLU A 96 18.92 -8.09 11.80
C GLU A 96 19.83 -7.40 12.82
N ALA A 97 20.13 -6.10 12.61
CA ALA A 97 20.84 -5.27 13.59
C ALA A 97 19.96 -4.81 14.79
N GLY A 98 18.71 -5.30 14.89
CA GLY A 98 17.78 -4.99 15.98
C GLY A 98 17.06 -3.65 15.83
N GLY A 99 17.12 -3.02 14.67
CA GLY A 99 16.44 -1.77 14.38
C GLY A 99 14.94 -1.96 14.15
N ILE A 100 14.19 -0.87 14.25
CA ILE A 100 12.79 -0.76 13.84
C ILE A 100 12.76 0.02 12.53
N VAL A 101 12.24 -0.59 11.47
CA VAL A 101 12.28 -0.01 10.11
C VAL A 101 10.89 0.46 9.68
N ILE A 102 10.81 1.71 9.25
CA ILE A 102 9.63 2.29 8.60
C ILE A 102 9.90 2.25 7.10
N ALA A 103 9.16 1.42 6.38
CA ALA A 103 9.33 1.21 4.94
C ALA A 103 7.99 1.21 4.21
N ALA A 104 8.01 1.25 2.88
CA ALA A 104 6.87 1.21 1.97
C ALA A 104 5.85 2.36 2.10
N GLY A 105 5.71 3.01 3.25
CA GLY A 105 4.80 4.16 3.43
C GLY A 105 3.39 3.89 2.91
N GLY A 106 2.92 4.69 1.95
CA GLY A 106 1.61 4.52 1.30
C GLY A 106 1.58 3.47 0.18
N GLY A 107 2.63 2.66 0.03
CA GLY A 107 2.78 1.64 -1.03
C GLY A 107 4.17 1.65 -1.69
N GLY A 108 4.99 2.65 -1.37
CA GLY A 108 6.31 2.86 -1.98
C GLY A 108 6.27 3.69 -3.27
N ILE A 109 7.44 3.98 -3.81
CA ILE A 109 7.62 4.71 -5.06
C ILE A 109 7.63 3.69 -6.21
N PRO A 110 6.61 3.74 -7.11
CA PRO A 110 6.54 2.78 -8.20
C PRO A 110 7.60 3.05 -9.26
N VAL A 111 8.30 1.98 -9.62
CA VAL A 111 9.34 2.02 -10.66
C VAL A 111 9.20 0.82 -11.60
N VAL A 112 9.59 1.00 -12.84
CA VAL A 112 9.79 -0.09 -13.81
C VAL A 112 11.27 -0.30 -14.04
N MET A 113 11.68 -1.53 -14.29
CA MET A 113 13.04 -1.85 -14.69
C MET A 113 13.11 -1.81 -16.21
N LYS A 114 14.01 -0.99 -16.75
CA LYS A 114 14.30 -0.91 -18.18
C LYS A 114 15.19 -2.07 -18.64
N GLU A 115 15.34 -2.23 -19.94
CA GLU A 115 16.16 -3.29 -20.55
C GLU A 115 17.65 -3.16 -20.19
N ASP A 116 18.13 -1.93 -19.98
CA ASP A 116 19.51 -1.63 -19.54
C ASP A 116 19.72 -1.85 -18.03
N GLY A 117 18.67 -2.16 -17.28
CA GLY A 117 18.69 -2.36 -15.82
C GLY A 117 18.43 -1.10 -15.00
N ASP A 118 18.27 0.05 -15.62
CA ASP A 118 17.91 1.28 -14.93
C ASP A 118 16.48 1.24 -14.42
N LEU A 119 16.27 1.92 -13.29
CA LEU A 119 14.93 2.12 -12.72
C LEU A 119 14.36 3.44 -13.19
N GLU A 120 13.11 3.41 -13.64
CA GLU A 120 12.38 4.59 -14.07
C GLU A 120 11.06 4.71 -13.29
N GLY A 121 10.80 5.90 -12.72
CA GLY A 121 9.56 6.19 -12.01
C GLY A 121 8.35 6.19 -12.94
N VAL A 122 7.22 5.68 -12.46
CA VAL A 122 5.96 5.65 -13.22
C VAL A 122 4.84 6.32 -12.44
N ASP A 123 3.89 6.96 -13.16
CA ASP A 123 2.78 7.72 -12.54
C ASP A 123 1.60 6.80 -12.20
N VAL A 124 1.77 6.01 -11.14
CA VAL A 124 0.77 5.08 -10.61
C VAL A 124 0.81 5.08 -9.08
N VAL A 125 -0.11 4.40 -8.42
CA VAL A 125 -0.14 4.27 -6.95
C VAL A 125 -0.17 2.79 -6.58
N ILE A 126 0.82 2.35 -5.83
CA ILE A 126 0.89 0.98 -5.34
C ILE A 126 -0.10 0.80 -4.16
N ASP A 127 -0.74 -0.35 -4.10
CA ASP A 127 -1.51 -0.75 -2.93
C ASP A 127 -0.56 -1.08 -1.77
N LYS A 128 -0.73 -0.36 -0.64
CA LYS A 128 0.17 -0.49 0.52
C LYS A 128 0.10 -1.88 1.18
N ASP A 129 -1.07 -2.53 1.12
CA ASP A 129 -1.26 -3.83 1.76
C ASP A 129 -0.55 -4.92 0.93
N LEU A 130 -0.64 -4.82 -0.41
CA LEU A 130 0.11 -5.69 -1.32
C LEU A 130 1.62 -5.46 -1.22
N ALA A 131 2.09 -4.20 -1.18
CA ALA A 131 3.51 -3.88 -1.01
C ALA A 131 4.04 -4.41 0.32
N SER A 132 3.27 -4.28 1.40
CA SER A 132 3.62 -4.81 2.71
C SER A 132 3.68 -6.34 2.72
N ALA A 133 2.78 -7.01 2.01
CA ALA A 133 2.80 -8.46 1.86
C ALA A 133 4.03 -8.95 1.08
N VAL A 134 4.41 -8.24 0.00
CA VAL A 134 5.64 -8.53 -0.76
C VAL A 134 6.87 -8.35 0.15
N LEU A 135 6.97 -7.23 0.86
CA LEU A 135 8.07 -6.99 1.78
C LEU A 135 8.14 -8.06 2.88
N ALA A 136 7.01 -8.36 3.53
CA ALA A 136 6.95 -9.37 4.60
C ALA A 136 7.40 -10.77 4.13
N ARG A 137 6.98 -11.16 2.92
CA ARG A 137 7.42 -12.41 2.29
C ARG A 137 8.93 -12.42 2.08
N ASP A 138 9.46 -11.34 1.48
CA ASP A 138 10.85 -11.28 1.02
C ASP A 138 11.83 -11.19 2.21
N ILE A 139 11.49 -10.47 3.28
CA ILE A 139 12.28 -10.46 4.52
C ILE A 139 12.00 -11.68 5.42
N LYS A 140 11.08 -12.58 5.04
CA LYS A 140 10.64 -13.75 5.82
C LYS A 140 10.10 -13.36 7.20
N ALA A 141 9.21 -12.37 7.25
CA ALA A 141 8.56 -11.96 8.48
C ALA A 141 7.73 -13.10 9.07
N HIS A 142 7.76 -13.27 10.39
CA HIS A 142 6.97 -14.29 11.10
C HIS A 142 5.48 -13.96 11.12
N CYS A 143 5.14 -12.68 11.05
CA CYS A 143 3.77 -12.19 11.13
C CYS A 143 3.64 -10.90 10.33
N LEU A 144 2.50 -10.69 9.67
CA LEU A 144 2.08 -9.44 9.06
C LEU A 144 0.77 -9.01 9.72
N ILE A 145 0.75 -7.81 10.34
CA ILE A 145 -0.43 -7.24 10.98
C ILE A 145 -0.91 -6.07 10.13
N MET A 146 -2.15 -6.15 9.66
CA MET A 146 -2.83 -5.07 8.95
C MET A 146 -3.89 -4.44 9.85
N LEU A 147 -3.68 -3.19 10.25
CA LEU A 147 -4.65 -2.44 11.04
C LEU A 147 -5.76 -1.92 10.11
N THR A 148 -6.99 -2.27 10.45
CA THR A 148 -8.19 -1.94 9.66
C THR A 148 -9.23 -1.22 10.51
N GLY A 149 -10.21 -0.60 9.85
CA GLY A 149 -11.35 0.08 10.52
C GLY A 149 -12.49 -0.85 10.92
N VAL A 150 -12.34 -2.15 10.74
CA VAL A 150 -13.34 -3.19 11.08
C VAL A 150 -12.67 -4.30 11.90
N GLU A 151 -13.44 -4.98 12.76
CA GLU A 151 -12.92 -6.01 13.66
C GLU A 151 -12.59 -7.33 12.94
N HIS A 152 -13.30 -7.62 11.85
CA HIS A 152 -13.18 -8.88 11.13
C HIS A 152 -13.17 -8.68 9.62
N VAL A 153 -12.75 -9.69 8.89
CA VAL A 153 -13.08 -9.85 7.47
C VAL A 153 -14.51 -10.36 7.38
N PHE A 154 -15.29 -9.83 6.44
CA PHE A 154 -16.68 -10.22 6.25
C PHE A 154 -16.90 -10.81 4.87
N LEU A 155 -17.70 -11.87 4.79
CA LEU A 155 -18.37 -12.27 3.56
C LEU A 155 -19.64 -11.45 3.42
N ASN A 156 -20.00 -11.07 2.19
CA ASN A 156 -21.23 -10.30 1.88
C ASN A 156 -21.38 -9.03 2.74
N PHE A 157 -20.29 -8.29 2.92
CA PHE A 157 -20.26 -7.09 3.76
C PHE A 157 -21.41 -6.13 3.44
N LYS A 158 -22.15 -5.70 4.48
CA LYS A 158 -23.38 -4.88 4.38
C LYS A 158 -24.53 -5.50 3.59
N GLN A 159 -24.55 -6.82 3.43
CA GLN A 159 -25.67 -7.56 2.86
C GLN A 159 -26.49 -8.26 3.97
N PRO A 160 -27.75 -8.66 3.71
CA PRO A 160 -28.55 -9.38 4.70
C PRO A 160 -27.95 -10.72 5.19
N ASN A 161 -27.07 -11.29 4.40
CA ASN A 161 -26.34 -12.53 4.68
C ASN A 161 -24.86 -12.28 5.02
N GLU A 162 -24.56 -11.12 5.63
CA GLU A 162 -23.22 -10.80 6.11
C GLU A 162 -22.74 -11.82 7.14
N GLN A 163 -21.51 -12.27 6.99
CA GLN A 163 -20.86 -13.22 7.90
C GLN A 163 -19.46 -12.73 8.26
N ALA A 164 -19.20 -12.53 9.56
CA ALA A 164 -17.88 -12.21 10.07
C ALA A 164 -16.99 -13.45 10.10
N LEU A 165 -15.76 -13.32 9.65
CA LEU A 165 -14.74 -14.36 9.66
C LEU A 165 -13.65 -13.99 10.67
N SER A 166 -13.64 -14.67 11.82
CA SER A 166 -12.60 -14.47 12.85
C SER A 166 -11.30 -15.22 12.52
N ARG A 167 -11.37 -16.24 11.69
CA ARG A 167 -10.24 -17.05 11.22
C ARG A 167 -10.47 -17.48 9.79
N LEU A 168 -9.41 -17.42 9.00
CA LEU A 168 -9.45 -17.82 7.59
C LEU A 168 -8.12 -18.49 7.24
N THR A 169 -8.18 -19.69 6.71
CA THR A 169 -6.99 -20.36 6.16
C THR A 169 -6.69 -19.84 4.76
N VAL A 170 -5.44 -20.03 4.29
CA VAL A 170 -5.07 -19.67 2.91
C VAL A 170 -5.96 -20.37 1.88
N LYS A 171 -6.30 -21.64 2.11
CA LYS A 171 -7.21 -22.39 1.22
C LYS A 171 -8.62 -21.82 1.18
N GLU A 172 -9.11 -21.34 2.31
CA GLU A 172 -10.42 -20.69 2.38
C GLU A 172 -10.40 -19.32 1.72
N ALA A 173 -9.35 -18.52 1.96
CA ALA A 173 -9.17 -17.22 1.31
C ALA A 173 -9.12 -17.29 -0.22
N GLN A 174 -8.59 -18.39 -0.78
CA GLN A 174 -8.55 -18.61 -2.23
C GLN A 174 -9.91 -18.97 -2.86
N LYS A 175 -10.93 -19.26 -2.06
CA LYS A 175 -12.29 -19.58 -2.55
C LYS A 175 -13.18 -18.33 -2.66
N TYR A 176 -12.80 -17.25 -2.00
CA TYR A 176 -13.52 -15.96 -1.94
C TYR A 176 -12.81 -14.87 -2.76
#